data_5b96e26789eaefdacca5770123e78d89
#
_entry.id   5b96e26789eaefdacca5770123e78d89
#
_cell.length_a   1.000
_cell.length_b   1.000
_cell.length_c   1.000
_cell.angle_alpha   90.00
_cell.angle_beta   90.00
_cell.angle_gamma   90.00
#
_symmetry.space_group_name_H-M   'P 1'
#
loop_
_entity.id
_entity.type
_entity.pdbx_description
1 polymer ?
#
loop_
_entity_poly.entity_id
_entity_poly.type
_entity_poly.pdbx_seq_one_letter_code
_entity_poly.pdbx_strand_id
1 'polypeptide(L)'
;MIARYLVPSLAIVGLALSVSTVIQGNQTPPSIPPPFQPAKAPYASYVAGAGMVETSTENIEIGTPEAGIVSAICVKWGDRVHAGDPLFKVDDRDLQGKLLVALAKVKEAQANLDKAKNLLKVAEGLKPGSSISELETANRRFDAAINEAVLGSASAQVEEIKIEIERRTIRAPASGRVLQIKTRLGEFAQSGALSTPLMLFGDDTRLHVRVDIDENDAWRVGPSAPAMAFVRGNPDLNTPLQFERFEPYIVPKVSLTGQSTERTDTRVLQAIYSFDPATLPVYVGQQVDVFIEAPTVVTRSLRISESRP
;
A
#
# COMPACT_ATOMS: atom_id res chain seq x y z
N MET A 1 -32.64 16.21 -80.36
CA MET A 1 -31.29 15.58 -80.43
C MET A 1 -30.44 15.74 -79.20
N ILE A 2 -30.66 16.74 -78.38
CA ILE A 2 -29.82 17.04 -77.16
C ILE A 2 -29.95 15.95 -76.08
N ALA A 3 -31.14 15.38 -75.83
CA ALA A 3 -31.34 14.38 -74.79
C ALA A 3 -30.58 13.04 -75.00
N ARG A 4 -30.23 12.69 -76.21
CA ARG A 4 -29.55 11.42 -76.58
C ARG A 4 -28.09 11.36 -76.13
N TYR A 5 -27.47 12.53 -75.84
CA TYR A 5 -26.09 12.60 -75.33
C TYR A 5 -26.02 13.02 -73.87
N LEU A 6 -27.06 13.57 -73.35
CA LEU A 6 -27.13 14.11 -72.00
C LEU A 6 -27.12 13.00 -70.95
N VAL A 7 -27.86 11.91 -71.18
CA VAL A 7 -27.95 10.75 -70.29
C VAL A 7 -26.63 9.97 -70.20
N PRO A 8 -25.94 9.61 -71.30
CA PRO A 8 -24.65 8.92 -71.18
C PRO A 8 -23.54 9.80 -70.60
N SER A 9 -23.52 11.12 -70.85
CA SER A 9 -22.55 12.03 -70.21
C SER A 9 -22.74 12.15 -68.70
N LEU A 10 -23.99 12.19 -68.23
CA LEU A 10 -24.30 12.16 -66.78
C LEU A 10 -23.87 10.86 -66.12
N ALA A 11 -24.05 9.73 -66.79
CA ALA A 11 -23.63 8.41 -66.35
C ALA A 11 -22.09 8.30 -66.18
N ILE A 12 -21.36 8.85 -67.16
CA ILE A 12 -19.87 8.89 -67.12
C ILE A 12 -19.37 9.79 -65.98
N VAL A 13 -20.00 10.95 -65.76
CA VAL A 13 -19.64 11.84 -64.65
C VAL A 13 -19.96 11.18 -63.29
N GLY A 14 -21.12 10.48 -63.18
CA GLY A 14 -21.47 9.75 -61.97
C GLY A 14 -20.50 8.61 -61.67
N LEU A 15 -20.08 7.87 -62.73
CA LEU A 15 -19.08 6.80 -62.58
C LEU A 15 -17.69 7.36 -62.16
N ALA A 16 -17.27 8.47 -62.77
CA ALA A 16 -16.02 9.11 -62.43
C ALA A 16 -16.02 9.64 -60.98
N LEU A 17 -17.13 10.22 -60.51
CA LEU A 17 -17.29 10.63 -59.12
C LEU A 17 -17.28 9.44 -58.15
N SER A 18 -17.95 8.34 -58.49
CA SER A 18 -17.98 7.13 -57.65
C SER A 18 -16.57 6.51 -57.53
N VAL A 19 -15.84 6.42 -58.62
CA VAL A 19 -14.47 5.91 -58.64
C VAL A 19 -13.55 6.84 -57.83
N SER A 20 -13.70 8.16 -57.98
CA SER A 20 -12.93 9.13 -57.20
C SER A 20 -13.20 9.02 -55.68
N THR A 21 -14.46 8.85 -55.27
CA THR A 21 -14.79 8.69 -53.85
C THR A 21 -14.29 7.37 -53.27
N VAL A 22 -14.30 6.28 -54.05
CA VAL A 22 -13.73 4.99 -53.64
C VAL A 22 -12.21 5.08 -53.48
N ILE A 23 -11.53 5.74 -54.41
CA ILE A 23 -10.07 5.92 -54.34
C ILE A 23 -9.69 6.82 -53.16
N GLN A 24 -10.41 7.90 -52.90
CA GLN A 24 -10.17 8.78 -51.76
C GLN A 24 -10.54 8.12 -50.41
N GLY A 25 -11.61 7.29 -50.39
CA GLY A 25 -12.03 6.56 -49.17
C GLY A 25 -11.10 5.39 -48.82
N ASN A 26 -10.28 4.91 -49.79
CA ASN A 26 -9.34 3.82 -49.56
C ASN A 26 -7.92 4.29 -49.22
N GLN A 27 -7.70 5.61 -49.07
CA GLN A 27 -6.45 6.11 -48.54
C GLN A 27 -6.39 5.77 -47.07
N THR A 28 -5.46 4.89 -46.67
CA THR A 28 -5.15 4.66 -45.25
C THR A 28 -4.85 6.01 -44.59
N PRO A 29 -5.55 6.35 -43.49
CA PRO A 29 -5.25 7.59 -42.79
C PRO A 29 -3.75 7.64 -42.47
N PRO A 30 -3.10 8.80 -42.62
CA PRO A 30 -1.67 8.92 -42.34
C PRO A 30 -1.45 8.40 -40.91
N SER A 31 -0.56 7.43 -40.76
CA SER A 31 -0.17 6.94 -39.43
C SER A 31 0.45 8.13 -38.69
N ILE A 32 -0.30 8.64 -37.69
CA ILE A 32 0.24 9.66 -36.80
C ILE A 32 1.41 8.97 -36.07
N PRO A 33 2.67 9.44 -36.23
CA PRO A 33 3.78 8.86 -35.52
C PRO A 33 3.44 8.92 -34.01
N PRO A 34 3.75 7.88 -33.22
CA PRO A 34 3.49 7.89 -31.80
C PRO A 34 4.15 9.15 -31.22
N PRO A 35 3.46 9.86 -30.28
CA PRO A 35 3.95 11.12 -29.72
C PRO A 35 5.32 10.99 -29.05
N PHE A 36 5.74 9.77 -28.73
CA PHE A 36 7.04 9.45 -28.16
C PHE A 36 7.61 8.20 -28.82
N GLN A 37 8.92 8.20 -29.05
CA GLN A 37 9.60 7.00 -29.51
C GLN A 37 9.64 5.97 -28.37
N PRO A 38 9.29 4.69 -28.61
CA PRO A 38 9.45 3.65 -27.61
C PRO A 38 10.94 3.48 -27.25
N ALA A 39 11.20 3.13 -26.01
CA ALA A 39 12.54 2.83 -25.53
C ALA A 39 13.14 1.68 -26.35
N LYS A 40 14.43 1.82 -26.71
CA LYS A 40 15.18 0.74 -27.39
C LYS A 40 15.79 -0.16 -26.31
N ALA A 41 15.59 -1.46 -26.47
CA ALA A 41 16.20 -2.43 -25.59
C ALA A 41 17.73 -2.34 -25.59
N PRO A 42 18.40 -2.28 -24.44
CA PRO A 42 19.85 -2.18 -24.35
C PRO A 42 20.57 -3.51 -24.55
N TYR A 43 19.83 -4.62 -24.59
CA TYR A 43 20.37 -5.98 -24.69
C TYR A 43 20.06 -6.61 -26.05
N ALA A 44 20.96 -7.46 -26.56
CA ALA A 44 20.75 -8.19 -27.80
C ALA A 44 19.61 -9.21 -27.74
N SER A 45 19.39 -9.79 -26.56
CA SER A 45 18.26 -10.66 -26.26
C SER A 45 17.71 -10.27 -24.88
N TYR A 46 16.41 -10.11 -24.77
CA TYR A 46 15.78 -9.58 -23.58
C TYR A 46 14.34 -10.09 -23.41
N VAL A 47 13.83 -9.92 -22.21
CA VAL A 47 12.41 -9.97 -21.88
C VAL A 47 11.99 -8.56 -21.48
N ALA A 48 10.91 -8.06 -22.09
CA ALA A 48 10.36 -6.76 -21.76
C ALA A 48 9.18 -6.92 -20.79
N GLY A 49 9.11 -6.06 -19.79
CA GLY A 49 8.02 -6.04 -18.81
C GLY A 49 7.59 -4.62 -18.47
N ALA A 50 6.35 -4.45 -18.08
CA ALA A 50 5.88 -3.22 -17.47
C ALA A 50 6.27 -3.23 -15.98
N GLY A 51 7.00 -2.20 -15.55
CA GLY A 51 7.39 -2.02 -14.15
C GLY A 51 6.52 -0.98 -13.46
N MET A 52 6.14 -1.23 -12.21
CA MET A 52 5.51 -0.27 -11.31
C MET A 52 6.51 0.15 -10.25
N VAL A 53 6.71 1.46 -10.09
CA VAL A 53 7.60 2.00 -9.05
C VAL A 53 6.89 1.95 -7.71
N GLU A 54 7.53 1.32 -6.71
CA GLU A 54 7.04 1.14 -5.36
C GLU A 54 8.12 1.56 -4.35
N THR A 55 7.74 1.72 -3.08
CA THR A 55 8.69 1.90 -1.99
C THR A 55 9.37 0.57 -1.63
N SER A 56 10.52 0.62 -0.93
CA SER A 56 11.25 -0.60 -0.52
C SER A 56 10.46 -1.50 0.44
N THR A 57 9.54 -0.91 1.21
CA THR A 57 8.63 -1.62 2.12
C THR A 57 7.32 -2.04 1.47
N GLU A 58 7.19 -1.90 0.14
CA GLU A 58 5.92 -1.82 -0.57
C GLU A 58 5.08 -0.62 -0.07
N ASN A 59 3.95 -0.36 -0.69
CA ASN A 59 3.13 0.76 -0.27
C ASN A 59 2.25 0.33 0.91
N ILE A 60 2.58 0.77 2.12
CA ILE A 60 1.84 0.43 3.33
C ILE A 60 0.54 1.22 3.36
N GLU A 61 -0.57 0.50 3.42
CA GLU A 61 -1.91 1.05 3.53
C GLU A 61 -2.25 1.30 5.00
N ILE A 62 -2.37 2.57 5.38
CA ILE A 62 -2.70 2.98 6.74
C ILE A 62 -4.21 3.13 6.89
N GLY A 63 -4.76 2.36 7.83
CA GLY A 63 -6.13 2.45 8.32
C GLY A 63 -6.20 2.88 9.78
N THR A 64 -7.34 2.67 10.42
CA THR A 64 -7.52 2.86 11.87
C THR A 64 -8.11 1.60 12.50
N PRO A 65 -7.63 1.17 13.67
CA PRO A 65 -8.23 0.04 14.41
C PRO A 65 -9.59 0.39 15.00
N GLU A 66 -9.85 1.68 15.29
CA GLU A 66 -11.07 2.17 15.89
C GLU A 66 -11.76 3.19 14.97
N ALA A 67 -13.06 2.99 14.74
CA ALA A 67 -13.86 3.92 13.96
C ALA A 67 -14.14 5.22 14.73
N GLY A 68 -14.18 6.35 14.02
CA GLY A 68 -14.51 7.63 14.61
C GLY A 68 -14.16 8.82 13.72
N ILE A 69 -14.39 10.02 14.22
CA ILE A 69 -14.10 11.26 13.49
C ILE A 69 -12.59 11.58 13.58
N VAL A 70 -11.96 11.91 12.47
CA VAL A 70 -10.57 12.38 12.45
C VAL A 70 -10.48 13.74 13.11
N SER A 71 -9.86 13.79 14.29
CA SER A 71 -9.72 14.99 15.12
C SER A 71 -8.46 15.80 14.84
N ALA A 72 -7.42 15.17 14.29
CA ALA A 72 -6.18 15.83 13.91
C ALA A 72 -5.47 15.05 12.80
N ILE A 73 -4.78 15.78 11.90
CA ILE A 73 -3.81 15.22 10.94
C ILE A 73 -2.47 15.85 11.29
N CYS A 74 -1.48 15.01 11.66
CA CYS A 74 -0.21 15.45 12.21
C CYS A 74 0.87 15.62 11.13
N VAL A 75 0.62 15.18 9.90
CA VAL A 75 1.59 15.13 8.80
C VAL A 75 1.03 15.73 7.52
N LYS A 76 1.91 16.06 6.58
CA LYS A 76 1.56 16.55 5.23
C LYS A 76 2.04 15.55 4.17
N TRP A 77 1.54 15.71 2.95
CA TRP A 77 2.03 14.95 1.79
C TRP A 77 3.53 15.17 1.60
N GLY A 78 4.26 14.10 1.45
CA GLY A 78 5.71 14.12 1.25
C GLY A 78 6.55 14.27 2.50
N ASP A 79 5.95 14.44 3.69
CA ASP A 79 6.70 14.49 4.94
C ASP A 79 7.43 13.17 5.20
N ARG A 80 8.66 13.26 5.69
CA ARG A 80 9.41 12.14 6.24
C ARG A 80 9.14 12.04 7.73
N VAL A 81 8.84 10.82 8.17
CA VAL A 81 8.54 10.51 9.57
C VAL A 81 9.35 9.29 10.02
N HIS A 82 9.55 9.18 11.33
CA HIS A 82 10.18 8.02 11.95
C HIS A 82 9.12 7.04 12.44
N ALA A 83 9.55 5.80 12.66
CA ALA A 83 8.70 4.81 13.29
C ALA A 83 8.16 5.34 14.63
N GLY A 84 6.84 5.23 14.84
CA GLY A 84 6.15 5.71 16.03
C GLY A 84 5.67 7.17 15.97
N ASP A 85 6.07 7.97 14.97
CA ASP A 85 5.55 9.34 14.83
C ASP A 85 4.04 9.34 14.56
N PRO A 86 3.26 10.27 15.14
CA PRO A 86 1.83 10.34 14.93
C PRO A 86 1.51 10.80 13.50
N LEU A 87 0.65 10.05 12.81
CA LEU A 87 0.16 10.38 11.47
C LEU A 87 -1.16 11.15 11.53
N PHE A 88 -2.14 10.61 12.23
CA PHE A 88 -3.41 11.25 12.49
C PHE A 88 -4.04 10.71 13.76
N LYS A 89 -5.04 11.41 14.26
CA LYS A 89 -5.77 11.05 15.49
C LYS A 89 -7.27 10.98 15.23
N VAL A 90 -7.90 9.96 15.78
CA VAL A 90 -9.36 9.83 15.87
C VAL A 90 -9.83 10.44 17.19
N ASP A 91 -11.04 10.97 17.23
CA ASP A 91 -11.61 11.61 18.42
C ASP A 91 -11.66 10.66 19.61
N ASP A 92 -11.05 11.10 20.71
CA ASP A 92 -10.89 10.36 21.96
C ASP A 92 -11.50 11.08 23.18
N ARG A 93 -12.29 12.14 22.95
CA ARG A 93 -12.87 12.97 24.05
C ARG A 93 -13.74 12.18 25.02
N ASP A 94 -14.45 11.18 24.51
CA ASP A 94 -15.24 10.24 25.32
C ASP A 94 -14.36 9.40 26.25
N LEU A 95 -13.22 8.92 25.76
CA LEU A 95 -12.25 8.16 26.54
C LEU A 95 -11.52 9.04 27.56
N GLN A 96 -11.19 10.29 27.20
CA GLN A 96 -10.64 11.26 28.15
C GLN A 96 -11.58 11.50 29.32
N GLY A 97 -12.89 11.60 29.07
CA GLY A 97 -13.90 11.70 30.12
C GLY A 97 -13.93 10.45 31.03
N LYS A 98 -13.90 9.25 30.44
CA LYS A 98 -13.83 7.98 31.18
C LYS A 98 -12.56 7.87 32.00
N LEU A 99 -11.40 8.32 31.44
CA LEU A 99 -10.13 8.33 32.17
C LEU A 99 -10.18 9.17 33.42
N LEU A 100 -10.80 10.35 33.39
CA LEU A 100 -10.97 11.21 34.59
C LEU A 100 -11.76 10.51 35.66
N VAL A 101 -12.85 9.82 35.32
CA VAL A 101 -13.65 9.04 36.28
C VAL A 101 -12.87 7.87 36.88
N ALA A 102 -12.12 7.13 36.03
CA ALA A 102 -11.29 6.01 36.47
C ALA A 102 -10.17 6.48 37.43
N LEU A 103 -9.53 7.61 37.13
CA LEU A 103 -8.52 8.21 38.01
C LEU A 103 -9.11 8.64 39.35
N ALA A 104 -10.35 9.12 39.40
CA ALA A 104 -11.04 9.43 40.68
C ALA A 104 -11.28 8.17 41.48
N LYS A 105 -11.68 7.05 40.85
CA LYS A 105 -11.83 5.74 41.53
C LYS A 105 -10.52 5.21 42.13
N VAL A 106 -9.38 5.38 41.39
CA VAL A 106 -8.06 5.03 41.95
C VAL A 106 -7.75 5.84 43.20
N LYS A 107 -8.04 7.14 43.22
CA LYS A 107 -7.84 7.99 44.42
C LYS A 107 -8.73 7.54 45.58
N GLU A 108 -9.97 7.18 45.32
CA GLU A 108 -10.90 6.65 46.35
C GLU A 108 -10.38 5.31 46.91
N ALA A 109 -10.00 4.37 46.03
CA ALA A 109 -9.45 3.07 46.43
C ALA A 109 -8.14 3.23 47.23
N GLN A 110 -7.28 4.16 46.84
CA GLN A 110 -6.06 4.47 47.57
C GLN A 110 -6.36 4.99 48.99
N ALA A 111 -7.32 5.90 49.15
CA ALA A 111 -7.70 6.43 50.46
C ALA A 111 -8.29 5.34 51.36
N ASN A 112 -9.10 4.41 50.81
CA ASN A 112 -9.63 3.27 51.53
C ASN A 112 -8.53 2.29 51.95
N LEU A 113 -7.55 2.02 51.09
CA LEU A 113 -6.39 1.20 51.42
C LEU A 113 -5.55 1.85 52.55
N ASP A 114 -5.27 3.13 52.44
CA ASP A 114 -4.51 3.87 53.47
C ASP A 114 -5.21 3.84 54.81
N LYS A 115 -6.53 4.00 54.85
CA LYS A 115 -7.35 3.83 56.03
C LYS A 115 -7.22 2.41 56.59
N ALA A 116 -7.39 1.38 55.76
CA ALA A 116 -7.29 -0.03 56.19
C ALA A 116 -5.87 -0.35 56.72
N LYS A 117 -4.83 0.08 56.05
CA LYS A 117 -3.43 -0.08 56.50
C LYS A 117 -3.15 0.64 57.82
N ASN A 118 -3.68 1.85 58.00
CA ASN A 118 -3.53 2.56 59.26
C ASN A 118 -4.25 1.85 60.44
N LEU A 119 -5.46 1.34 60.20
CA LEU A 119 -6.21 0.56 61.22
C LEU A 119 -5.48 -0.74 61.56
N LEU A 120 -4.92 -1.44 60.59
CA LEU A 120 -4.10 -2.62 60.79
C LEU A 120 -2.84 -2.29 61.62
N LYS A 121 -2.12 -1.24 61.25
CA LYS A 121 -0.90 -0.78 61.96
C LYS A 121 -1.20 -0.47 63.43
N VAL A 122 -2.32 0.18 63.71
CA VAL A 122 -2.77 0.43 65.09
C VAL A 122 -3.04 -0.88 65.82
N ALA A 123 -3.74 -1.84 65.20
CA ALA A 123 -4.02 -3.14 65.81
C ALA A 123 -2.77 -3.96 66.12
N GLU A 124 -1.80 -3.97 65.21
CA GLU A 124 -0.50 -4.68 65.34
C GLU A 124 0.43 -4.02 66.37
N GLY A 125 0.30 -2.71 66.61
CA GLY A 125 1.05 -1.97 67.63
C GLY A 125 0.56 -2.13 69.05
N LEU A 126 -0.60 -2.75 69.27
CA LEU A 126 -1.16 -2.98 70.61
C LEU A 126 -0.52 -4.23 71.23
N LYS A 127 -0.24 -4.17 72.55
CA LYS A 127 0.36 -5.30 73.31
C LYS A 127 -0.58 -6.49 73.29
N PRO A 128 -0.09 -7.76 73.29
CA PRO A 128 -0.88 -8.96 73.46
C PRO A 128 -1.68 -8.92 74.76
N GLY A 129 -2.98 -9.16 74.69
CA GLY A 129 -3.91 -9.09 75.87
C GLY A 129 -4.59 -7.75 76.06
N SER A 130 -4.37 -6.75 75.18
CA SER A 130 -5.16 -5.53 75.11
C SER A 130 -6.50 -5.78 74.39
N SER A 131 -7.39 -4.77 74.39
CA SER A 131 -8.79 -4.82 73.94
C SER A 131 -9.09 -5.32 72.50
N ILE A 132 -8.06 -5.74 71.74
CA ILE A 132 -8.22 -6.27 70.36
C ILE A 132 -7.83 -7.75 70.36
N SER A 133 -8.75 -8.62 69.90
CA SER A 133 -8.48 -10.04 69.71
C SER A 133 -7.59 -10.36 68.49
N GLU A 134 -6.93 -11.52 68.51
CA GLU A 134 -6.15 -12.01 67.35
C GLU A 134 -7.05 -12.11 66.10
N LEU A 135 -8.33 -12.51 66.29
CA LEU A 135 -9.31 -12.58 65.22
C LEU A 135 -9.55 -11.21 64.58
N GLU A 136 -9.66 -10.16 65.35
CA GLU A 136 -9.87 -8.79 64.87
C GLU A 136 -8.64 -8.28 64.11
N THR A 137 -7.44 -8.60 64.59
CA THR A 137 -6.20 -8.26 63.88
C THR A 137 -6.10 -9.00 62.52
N ALA A 138 -6.49 -10.28 62.50
CA ALA A 138 -6.56 -11.05 61.27
C ALA A 138 -7.59 -10.45 60.28
N ASN A 139 -8.77 -10.06 60.75
CA ASN A 139 -9.79 -9.40 59.92
C ASN A 139 -9.26 -8.09 59.32
N ARG A 140 -8.58 -7.24 60.08
CA ARG A 140 -7.96 -6.00 59.54
C ARG A 140 -6.88 -6.25 58.52
N ARG A 141 -6.17 -7.37 58.65
CA ARG A 141 -5.19 -7.80 57.66
C ARG A 141 -5.86 -8.21 56.33
N PHE A 142 -6.98 -8.93 56.42
CA PHE A 142 -7.79 -9.26 55.25
C PHE A 142 -8.42 -8.01 54.62
N ASP A 143 -8.93 -7.07 55.45
CA ASP A 143 -9.47 -5.80 54.93
C ASP A 143 -8.42 -4.99 54.16
N ALA A 144 -7.19 -4.92 54.67
CA ALA A 144 -6.09 -4.27 53.96
C ALA A 144 -5.78 -4.98 52.64
N ALA A 145 -5.73 -6.30 52.61
CA ALA A 145 -5.51 -7.08 51.40
C ALA A 145 -6.63 -6.92 50.38
N ILE A 146 -7.89 -6.89 50.82
CA ILE A 146 -9.06 -6.64 49.97
C ILE A 146 -8.96 -5.24 49.32
N ASN A 147 -8.68 -4.20 50.13
CA ASN A 147 -8.56 -2.83 49.59
C ASN A 147 -7.36 -2.68 48.67
N GLU A 148 -6.28 -3.44 48.87
CA GLU A 148 -5.14 -3.47 47.94
C GLU A 148 -5.54 -4.10 46.60
N ALA A 149 -6.32 -5.18 46.63
CA ALA A 149 -6.87 -5.78 45.40
C ALA A 149 -7.83 -4.83 44.66
N VAL A 150 -8.67 -4.08 45.41
CA VAL A 150 -9.55 -3.04 44.82
C VAL A 150 -8.77 -1.93 44.17
N LEU A 151 -7.69 -1.44 44.80
CA LEU A 151 -6.80 -0.46 44.18
C LEU A 151 -6.12 -1.01 42.90
N GLY A 152 -5.67 -2.26 42.96
CA GLY A 152 -5.11 -2.95 41.78
C GLY A 152 -6.11 -2.99 40.63
N SER A 153 -7.35 -3.37 40.91
CA SER A 153 -8.41 -3.39 39.90
C SER A 153 -8.72 -2.00 39.31
N ALA A 154 -8.83 -0.98 40.18
CA ALA A 154 -9.06 0.39 39.72
C ALA A 154 -7.90 0.92 38.87
N SER A 155 -6.66 0.57 39.22
CA SER A 155 -5.46 0.93 38.43
C SER A 155 -5.43 0.24 37.07
N ALA A 156 -5.81 -1.04 37.02
CA ALA A 156 -5.89 -1.78 35.75
C ALA A 156 -6.93 -1.15 34.80
N GLN A 157 -8.05 -0.66 35.32
CA GLN A 157 -9.06 0.06 34.52
C GLN A 157 -8.52 1.36 33.92
N VAL A 158 -7.66 2.09 34.65
CA VAL A 158 -6.99 3.28 34.14
C VAL A 158 -6.05 2.92 32.96
N GLU A 159 -5.28 1.84 33.12
CA GLU A 159 -4.36 1.41 32.04
C GLU A 159 -5.12 0.91 30.80
N GLU A 160 -6.24 0.20 30.97
CA GLU A 160 -7.11 -0.19 29.85
C GLU A 160 -7.57 1.02 29.05
N ILE A 161 -8.10 2.07 29.71
CA ILE A 161 -8.56 3.29 29.04
C ILE A 161 -7.41 4.03 28.36
N LYS A 162 -6.22 4.06 28.95
CA LYS A 162 -5.03 4.66 28.32
C LYS A 162 -4.63 3.94 27.05
N ILE A 163 -4.67 2.61 27.04
CA ILE A 163 -4.41 1.80 25.85
C ILE A 163 -5.44 2.13 24.75
N GLU A 164 -6.71 2.26 25.10
CA GLU A 164 -7.75 2.64 24.15
C GLU A 164 -7.51 4.04 23.56
N ILE A 165 -7.10 5.02 24.39
CA ILE A 165 -6.72 6.37 23.93
C ILE A 165 -5.51 6.32 22.99
N GLU A 166 -4.49 5.53 23.32
CA GLU A 166 -3.30 5.38 22.47
C GLU A 166 -3.66 4.78 21.11
N ARG A 167 -4.56 3.80 21.06
CA ARG A 167 -5.07 3.21 19.80
C ARG A 167 -5.80 4.20 18.90
N ARG A 168 -6.31 5.33 19.45
CA ARG A 168 -6.90 6.43 18.68
C ARG A 168 -5.85 7.32 18.00
N THR A 169 -4.58 7.18 18.35
CA THR A 169 -3.48 7.86 17.67
C THR A 169 -2.79 6.89 16.71
N ILE A 170 -3.01 7.07 15.44
CA ILE A 170 -2.42 6.22 14.40
C ILE A 170 -1.00 6.70 14.12
N ARG A 171 -0.05 5.78 14.24
CA ARG A 171 1.39 6.06 14.14
C ARG A 171 2.02 5.40 12.94
N ALA A 172 3.15 5.95 12.49
CA ALA A 172 3.96 5.37 11.43
C ALA A 172 4.54 4.01 11.85
N PRO A 173 4.30 2.93 11.08
CA PRO A 173 4.80 1.60 11.42
C PRO A 173 6.32 1.45 11.23
N ALA A 174 6.91 2.29 10.40
CA ALA A 174 8.33 2.32 10.07
C ALA A 174 8.77 3.75 9.79
N SER A 175 10.08 3.99 9.64
CA SER A 175 10.57 5.26 9.09
C SER A 175 10.35 5.30 7.59
N GLY A 176 9.97 6.47 7.04
CA GLY A 176 9.67 6.59 5.62
C GLY A 176 8.97 7.90 5.27
N ARG A 177 8.25 7.90 4.15
CA ARG A 177 7.56 9.08 3.62
C ARG A 177 6.05 8.87 3.51
N VAL A 178 5.29 9.91 3.80
CA VAL A 178 3.84 9.96 3.57
C VAL A 178 3.59 10.19 2.07
N LEU A 179 3.09 9.17 1.39
CA LEU A 179 2.86 9.19 -0.07
C LEU A 179 1.52 9.85 -0.41
N GLN A 180 0.46 9.47 0.31
CA GLN A 180 -0.88 10.03 0.13
C GLN A 180 -1.62 10.17 1.45
N ILE A 181 -2.43 11.22 1.57
CA ILE A 181 -3.40 11.42 2.65
C ILE A 181 -4.77 11.51 2.00
N LYS A 182 -5.62 10.51 2.23
CA LYS A 182 -6.97 10.46 1.64
C LYS A 182 -8.07 10.85 2.62
N THR A 183 -7.76 10.82 3.92
CA THR A 183 -8.68 11.30 4.96
C THR A 183 -8.50 12.79 5.24
N ARG A 184 -9.55 13.42 5.78
CA ARG A 184 -9.57 14.85 6.13
C ARG A 184 -10.03 15.08 7.56
N LEU A 185 -9.64 16.23 8.10
CA LEU A 185 -10.11 16.67 9.42
C LEU A 185 -11.64 16.73 9.43
N GLY A 186 -12.26 16.12 10.45
CA GLY A 186 -13.73 16.04 10.59
C GLY A 186 -14.39 14.91 9.80
N GLU A 187 -13.65 14.17 8.98
CA GLU A 187 -14.16 13.01 8.27
C GLU A 187 -14.30 11.80 9.18
N PHE A 188 -15.30 10.94 8.91
CA PHE A 188 -15.50 9.71 9.65
C PHE A 188 -14.61 8.60 9.08
N ALA A 189 -13.62 8.17 9.85
CA ALA A 189 -12.76 7.05 9.54
C ALA A 189 -13.41 5.74 9.98
N GLN A 190 -13.58 4.80 9.05
CA GLN A 190 -14.05 3.44 9.33
C GLN A 190 -12.88 2.56 9.76
N SER A 191 -13.15 1.60 10.64
CA SER A 191 -12.18 0.58 11.04
C SER A 191 -12.26 -0.65 10.13
N GLY A 192 -11.18 -1.44 10.11
CA GLY A 192 -11.11 -2.69 9.35
C GLY A 192 -10.49 -2.54 7.96
N ALA A 193 -10.72 -3.55 7.10
CA ALA A 193 -10.22 -3.54 5.72
C ALA A 193 -10.98 -2.52 4.88
N LEU A 194 -10.27 -1.55 4.35
CA LEU A 194 -10.82 -0.47 3.53
C LEU A 194 -10.49 -0.70 2.06
N SER A 195 -11.45 -0.46 1.17
CA SER A 195 -11.20 -0.44 -0.28
C SER A 195 -10.29 0.72 -0.71
N THR A 196 -10.24 1.76 0.10
CA THR A 196 -9.36 2.91 -0.06
C THR A 196 -8.73 3.23 1.29
N PRO A 197 -7.40 3.12 1.42
CA PRO A 197 -6.72 3.40 2.68
C PRO A 197 -6.83 4.87 3.07
N LEU A 198 -6.76 5.17 4.36
CA LEU A 198 -6.80 6.56 4.87
C LEU A 198 -5.52 7.32 4.53
N MET A 199 -4.38 6.64 4.54
CA MET A 199 -3.09 7.15 4.08
C MET A 199 -2.30 6.05 3.38
N LEU A 200 -1.41 6.44 2.45
CA LEU A 200 -0.37 5.59 1.88
C LEU A 200 0.98 6.07 2.40
N PHE A 201 1.79 5.12 2.79
CA PHE A 201 3.08 5.32 3.42
C PHE A 201 4.10 4.31 2.89
N GLY A 202 5.39 4.64 2.91
CA GLY A 202 6.44 3.69 2.56
C GLY A 202 7.84 4.28 2.72
N ASP A 203 8.84 3.41 2.79
CA ASP A 203 10.24 3.80 2.83
C ASP A 203 10.74 4.12 1.42
N ASP A 204 11.10 5.37 1.19
CA ASP A 204 11.61 5.90 -0.07
C ASP A 204 13.15 6.05 -0.11
N THR A 205 13.86 5.44 0.82
CA THR A 205 15.34 5.46 0.84
C THR A 205 15.93 4.71 -0.37
N ARG A 206 15.27 3.65 -0.79
CA ARG A 206 15.43 2.98 -2.09
C ARG A 206 14.05 2.78 -2.71
N LEU A 207 13.99 2.85 -4.03
CA LEU A 207 12.75 2.53 -4.74
C LEU A 207 12.87 1.14 -5.35
N HIS A 208 11.75 0.44 -5.34
CA HIS A 208 11.58 -0.83 -6.01
C HIS A 208 10.82 -0.64 -7.34
N VAL A 209 11.07 -1.54 -8.25
CA VAL A 209 10.27 -1.70 -9.47
C VAL A 209 9.74 -3.12 -9.49
N ARG A 210 8.44 -3.26 -9.35
CA ARG A 210 7.73 -4.52 -9.54
C ARG A 210 7.51 -4.70 -11.03
N VAL A 211 8.17 -5.67 -11.62
CA VAL A 211 8.15 -5.93 -13.06
C VAL A 211 7.27 -7.14 -13.36
N ASP A 212 6.25 -6.93 -14.17
CA ASP A 212 5.37 -7.98 -14.64
C ASP A 212 5.99 -8.66 -15.88
N ILE A 213 6.39 -9.91 -15.75
CA ILE A 213 6.99 -10.76 -16.77
C ILE A 213 5.90 -11.76 -17.23
N ASP A 214 5.66 -11.82 -18.54
CA ASP A 214 4.71 -12.79 -19.12
C ASP A 214 5.09 -14.24 -18.72
N GLU A 215 4.09 -15.06 -18.36
CA GLU A 215 4.30 -16.47 -17.96
C GLU A 215 5.08 -17.25 -19.00
N ASN A 216 4.86 -16.97 -20.30
CA ASN A 216 5.54 -17.66 -21.40
C ASN A 216 7.04 -17.34 -21.47
N ASP A 217 7.46 -16.17 -20.98
CA ASP A 217 8.85 -15.71 -20.95
C ASP A 217 9.52 -15.88 -19.57
N ALA A 218 8.77 -16.23 -18.53
CA ALA A 218 9.24 -16.32 -17.16
C ALA A 218 10.45 -17.27 -17.00
N TRP A 219 10.47 -18.39 -17.72
CA TRP A 219 11.57 -19.36 -17.72
C TRP A 219 12.89 -18.85 -18.29
N ARG A 220 12.84 -17.74 -19.07
CA ARG A 220 14.02 -17.10 -19.68
C ARG A 220 14.75 -16.17 -18.73
N VAL A 221 14.06 -15.70 -17.68
CA VAL A 221 14.63 -14.73 -16.74
C VAL A 221 15.27 -15.45 -15.58
N GLY A 222 16.59 -15.39 -15.53
CA GLY A 222 17.37 -15.99 -14.44
C GLY A 222 17.43 -15.09 -13.20
N PRO A 223 17.73 -15.68 -12.01
CA PRO A 223 18.05 -14.89 -10.83
C PRO A 223 19.22 -13.94 -11.12
N SER A 224 19.12 -12.70 -10.64
CA SER A 224 20.14 -11.65 -10.82
C SER A 224 20.38 -11.23 -12.29
N ALA A 225 19.44 -11.51 -13.20
CA ALA A 225 19.53 -11.03 -14.57
C ALA A 225 19.62 -9.50 -14.59
N PRO A 226 20.59 -8.90 -15.33
CA PRO A 226 20.70 -7.45 -15.49
C PRO A 226 19.41 -6.88 -16.08
N ALA A 227 18.96 -5.76 -15.54
CA ALA A 227 17.78 -5.08 -16.03
C ALA A 227 17.98 -3.57 -16.09
N MET A 228 17.25 -2.92 -16.96
CA MET A 228 17.26 -1.46 -17.11
C MET A 228 15.83 -0.93 -17.21
N ALA A 229 15.54 0.10 -16.42
CA ALA A 229 14.28 0.82 -16.45
C ALA A 229 14.36 2.08 -17.28
N PHE A 230 13.29 2.38 -18.01
CA PHE A 230 13.14 3.56 -18.85
C PHE A 230 11.84 4.28 -18.48
N VAL A 231 11.90 5.60 -18.37
CA VAL A 231 10.70 6.41 -18.11
C VAL A 231 9.83 6.43 -19.37
N ARG A 232 8.57 6.09 -19.23
CA ARG A 232 7.61 6.20 -20.33
C ARG A 232 7.51 7.63 -20.83
N GLY A 233 7.61 7.80 -22.13
CA GLY A 233 7.57 9.12 -22.76
C GLY A 233 8.91 9.85 -22.83
N ASN A 234 9.94 9.39 -22.11
CA ASN A 234 11.31 9.91 -22.25
C ASN A 234 12.34 8.78 -22.03
N PRO A 235 12.71 8.05 -23.09
CA PRO A 235 13.63 6.93 -22.99
C PRO A 235 15.09 7.33 -22.67
N ASP A 236 15.45 8.61 -22.75
CA ASP A 236 16.77 9.10 -22.33
C ASP A 236 16.93 9.04 -20.81
N LEU A 237 15.81 9.08 -20.07
CA LEU A 237 15.78 8.89 -18.63
C LEU A 237 15.70 7.38 -18.33
N ASN A 238 16.84 6.81 -17.98
CA ASN A 238 16.96 5.39 -17.68
C ASN A 238 17.93 5.15 -16.52
N THR A 239 17.80 3.98 -15.89
CA THR A 239 18.68 3.56 -14.80
C THR A 239 18.84 2.04 -14.79
N PRO A 240 20.04 1.53 -14.45
CA PRO A 240 20.22 0.10 -14.19
C PRO A 240 19.49 -0.29 -12.92
N LEU A 241 18.91 -1.48 -12.94
CA LEU A 241 18.18 -2.05 -11.84
C LEU A 241 18.97 -3.18 -11.18
N GLN A 242 18.91 -3.25 -9.86
CA GLN A 242 19.49 -4.33 -9.08
C GLN A 242 18.40 -5.35 -8.73
N PHE A 243 18.62 -6.62 -9.06
CA PHE A 243 17.67 -7.69 -8.73
C PHE A 243 17.59 -7.89 -7.21
N GLU A 244 16.39 -7.98 -6.67
CA GLU A 244 16.12 -8.27 -5.27
C GLU A 244 15.57 -9.69 -5.10
N ARG A 245 14.43 -9.99 -5.74
CA ARG A 245 13.75 -11.28 -5.63
C ARG A 245 12.74 -11.51 -6.75
N PHE A 246 12.37 -12.78 -6.94
CA PHE A 246 11.10 -13.11 -7.60
C PHE A 246 10.02 -13.30 -6.54
N GLU A 247 8.78 -12.98 -6.91
CA GLU A 247 7.61 -13.44 -6.17
C GLU A 247 7.18 -14.78 -6.76
N PRO A 248 7.34 -15.91 -6.01
CA PRO A 248 7.20 -17.25 -6.57
C PRO A 248 5.71 -17.65 -6.73
N TYR A 249 4.89 -16.72 -7.16
CA TYR A 249 3.46 -16.91 -7.40
C TYR A 249 3.03 -16.14 -8.65
N ILE A 250 2.49 -16.86 -9.64
CA ILE A 250 2.03 -16.26 -10.89
C ILE A 250 0.62 -15.70 -10.69
N VAL A 251 0.47 -14.40 -10.93
CA VAL A 251 -0.78 -13.65 -10.76
C VAL A 251 -1.40 -13.28 -12.10
N PRO A 252 -2.71 -13.09 -12.19
CA PRO A 252 -3.32 -12.47 -13.35
C PRO A 252 -2.77 -11.05 -13.52
N LYS A 253 -2.43 -10.67 -14.75
CA LYS A 253 -2.00 -9.29 -15.05
C LYS A 253 -3.15 -8.34 -14.78
N VAL A 254 -2.94 -7.40 -13.87
CA VAL A 254 -3.88 -6.30 -13.65
C VAL A 254 -3.64 -5.27 -14.73
N SER A 255 -4.56 -5.15 -15.69
CA SER A 255 -4.48 -4.14 -16.75
C SER A 255 -4.59 -2.75 -16.12
N LEU A 256 -3.56 -1.92 -16.28
CA LEU A 256 -3.51 -0.54 -15.79
C LEU A 256 -4.31 0.45 -16.64
N THR A 257 -5.01 -0.02 -17.69
CA THR A 257 -5.76 0.84 -18.63
C THR A 257 -7.16 1.19 -18.17
N GLY A 258 -7.54 0.95 -16.90
CA GLY A 258 -8.78 1.48 -16.30
C GLY A 258 -10.11 1.17 -17.01
N GLN A 259 -10.11 0.45 -18.11
CA GLN A 259 -11.31 -0.01 -18.82
C GLN A 259 -11.53 -1.50 -18.56
N SER A 260 -12.56 -1.79 -17.82
CA SER A 260 -12.90 -3.09 -17.21
C SER A 260 -13.41 -4.16 -18.18
N THR A 261 -13.20 -4.09 -19.48
CA THR A 261 -13.82 -5.00 -20.45
C THR A 261 -12.85 -5.89 -21.22
N GLU A 262 -11.56 -5.70 -21.10
CA GLU A 262 -10.60 -6.59 -21.73
C GLU A 262 -10.06 -7.59 -20.70
N ARG A 263 -10.72 -8.73 -20.59
CA ARG A 263 -10.17 -9.93 -19.95
C ARG A 263 -9.01 -10.43 -20.81
N THR A 264 -7.86 -9.87 -20.66
CA THR A 264 -6.62 -10.50 -21.08
C THR A 264 -6.31 -11.58 -20.06
N ASP A 265 -6.47 -12.84 -20.45
CA ASP A 265 -6.11 -14.02 -19.64
C ASP A 265 -4.57 -14.19 -19.59
N THR A 266 -3.87 -13.09 -19.39
CA THR A 266 -2.40 -13.04 -19.33
C THR A 266 -1.99 -13.13 -17.88
N ARG A 267 -1.16 -14.12 -17.59
CA ARG A 267 -0.58 -14.32 -16.26
C ARG A 267 0.87 -13.86 -16.26
N VAL A 268 1.33 -13.35 -15.13
CA VAL A 268 2.66 -12.79 -14.99
C VAL A 268 3.39 -13.31 -13.75
N LEU A 269 4.68 -13.54 -13.92
CA LEU A 269 5.63 -13.66 -12.82
C LEU A 269 6.10 -12.26 -12.45
N GLN A 270 6.11 -11.95 -11.16
CA GLN A 270 6.58 -10.66 -10.67
C GLN A 270 8.03 -10.75 -10.22
N ALA A 271 8.88 -9.89 -10.77
CA ALA A 271 10.25 -9.71 -10.36
C ALA A 271 10.43 -8.34 -9.72
N ILE A 272 11.04 -8.31 -8.55
CA ILE A 272 11.31 -7.08 -7.81
C ILE A 272 12.77 -6.70 -8.02
N TYR A 273 12.96 -5.48 -8.49
CA TYR A 273 14.25 -4.83 -8.65
C TYR A 273 14.32 -3.57 -7.81
N SER A 274 15.50 -3.12 -7.45
CA SER A 274 15.70 -1.88 -6.72
C SER A 274 16.61 -0.91 -7.48
N PHE A 275 16.49 0.38 -7.17
CA PHE A 275 17.36 1.44 -7.67
C PHE A 275 17.43 2.60 -6.68
N ASP A 276 18.43 3.48 -6.83
CA ASP A 276 18.57 4.71 -6.05
C ASP A 276 17.61 5.78 -6.60
N PRO A 277 16.73 6.37 -5.78
CA PRO A 277 15.83 7.44 -6.19
C PRO A 277 16.50 8.64 -6.86
N ALA A 278 17.77 8.90 -6.52
CA ALA A 278 18.54 10.00 -7.10
C ALA A 278 18.89 9.78 -8.58
N THR A 279 18.85 8.54 -9.08
CA THR A 279 19.25 8.19 -10.45
C THR A 279 18.14 8.42 -11.48
N LEU A 280 16.89 8.42 -11.05
CA LEU A 280 15.74 8.53 -11.95
C LEU A 280 14.65 9.42 -11.31
N PRO A 281 14.22 10.51 -11.97
CA PRO A 281 13.19 11.41 -11.45
C PRO A 281 11.79 10.83 -11.64
N VAL A 282 11.44 9.81 -10.86
CA VAL A 282 10.15 9.13 -10.91
C VAL A 282 9.45 9.17 -9.55
N TYR A 283 8.14 9.01 -9.57
CA TYR A 283 7.31 8.95 -8.38
C TYR A 283 6.84 7.53 -8.12
N VAL A 284 6.60 7.22 -6.85
CA VAL A 284 5.92 5.98 -6.44
C VAL A 284 4.55 5.91 -7.12
N GLY A 285 4.22 4.74 -7.69
CA GLY A 285 3.03 4.54 -8.50
C GLY A 285 3.22 4.86 -9.99
N GLN A 286 4.39 5.37 -10.40
CA GLN A 286 4.68 5.63 -11.81
C GLN A 286 5.06 4.34 -12.53
N GLN A 287 4.60 4.21 -13.79
CA GLN A 287 4.92 3.09 -14.64
C GLN A 287 6.18 3.37 -15.47
N VAL A 288 7.06 2.37 -15.55
CA VAL A 288 8.30 2.38 -16.33
C VAL A 288 8.34 1.17 -17.26
N ASP A 289 9.08 1.28 -18.36
CA ASP A 289 9.35 0.14 -19.22
C ASP A 289 10.67 -0.50 -18.79
N VAL A 290 10.66 -1.81 -18.59
CA VAL A 290 11.83 -2.55 -18.11
C VAL A 290 12.26 -3.58 -19.14
N PHE A 291 13.55 -3.61 -19.44
CA PHE A 291 14.17 -4.66 -20.24
C PHE A 291 15.12 -5.46 -19.35
N ILE A 292 14.91 -6.77 -19.34
CA ILE A 292 15.69 -7.73 -18.54
C ILE A 292 16.50 -8.55 -19.53
N GLU A 293 17.81 -8.64 -19.34
CA GLU A 293 18.67 -9.48 -20.18
C GLU A 293 18.24 -10.95 -20.07
N ALA A 294 18.07 -11.60 -21.20
CA ALA A 294 17.63 -13.00 -21.24
C ALA A 294 18.34 -13.76 -22.36
N PRO A 295 18.57 -15.07 -22.18
CA PRO A 295 19.18 -15.90 -23.19
C PRO A 295 18.41 -15.89 -24.52
N THR A 296 19.12 -15.94 -25.63
CA THR A 296 18.52 -16.09 -26.95
C THR A 296 17.82 -17.45 -27.05
N VAL A 297 16.56 -17.46 -27.44
CA VAL A 297 15.84 -18.70 -27.71
C VAL A 297 16.35 -19.29 -29.02
N VAL A 298 17.20 -20.30 -28.94
CA VAL A 298 17.60 -21.10 -30.12
C VAL A 298 16.45 -22.04 -30.44
N THR A 299 15.61 -21.67 -31.40
CA THR A 299 14.60 -22.58 -31.94
C THR A 299 15.32 -23.72 -32.67
N ARG A 300 15.48 -24.86 -31.98
CA ARG A 300 16.03 -26.07 -32.59
C ARG A 300 14.98 -26.58 -33.58
N SER A 301 15.12 -26.22 -34.86
CA SER A 301 14.31 -26.80 -35.92
C SER A 301 14.58 -28.32 -35.88
N LEU A 302 13.62 -29.09 -35.46
CA LEU A 302 13.57 -30.54 -35.61
C LEU A 302 13.53 -30.79 -37.15
N ARG A 303 14.68 -31.07 -37.77
CA ARG A 303 14.72 -31.68 -39.06
C ARG A 303 14.11 -33.07 -38.89
N ILE A 304 12.85 -33.22 -39.24
CA ILE A 304 12.26 -34.51 -39.51
C ILE A 304 13.01 -35.04 -40.74
N SER A 305 13.92 -35.98 -40.50
CA SER A 305 14.51 -36.76 -41.61
C SER A 305 13.39 -37.64 -42.13
N GLU A 306 12.77 -37.27 -43.24
CA GLU A 306 11.98 -38.19 -44.06
C GLU A 306 12.91 -39.31 -44.53
N SER A 307 12.95 -40.43 -43.82
CA SER A 307 13.39 -41.69 -44.36
C SER A 307 12.21 -42.24 -45.17
N ARG A 308 12.26 -42.06 -46.51
CA ARG A 308 11.43 -42.82 -47.43
C ARG A 308 11.96 -44.24 -47.50
N PRO A 309 11.06 -45.23 -47.65
CA PRO A 309 11.42 -46.64 -47.87
C PRO A 309 11.95 -46.90 -49.28
#